data_a5bf194d5082a57b9a75aa5a2d662c01
#
_entry.id   a5bf194d5082a57b9a75aa5a2d662c01
#
_cell.length_a   1.000
_cell.length_b   1.000
_cell.length_c   1.000
_cell.angle_alpha   90.00
_cell.angle_beta   90.00
_cell.angle_gamma   90.00
#
_symmetry.space_group_name_H-M   'P 1'
#
loop_
_entity.id
_entity.type
_entity.pdbx_description
1 polymer ?
#
loop_
_entity_poly.entity_id
_entity_poly.type
_entity_poly.pdbx_seq_one_letter_code
_entity_poly.pdbx_strand_id
1 'polypeptide(L)'
;NQELQLYKEGYEFSKYKNIREGEQDTVDMDLYEEHTMMKVDPATFVKDSRSMKKFDFDKARLQRQLKTFENKTMPSVNLNLGLSALGEDDKYFGSFGNRDYSWNIGVDISYPLGVRKELVDVERTEISIATAKAQKREAEINDEYQINYLLAQIDLLSELVTLYLEQGALANEKVIEEQTKYSEARGQKSLVIAAQKNANLANLTYVQAAATYQKIIIDYKAAIDQLFN
;
A
#
# COMPACT_ATOMS: atom_id res chain seq x y z
N ASN A 1 -26.18 -13.61 7.49
CA ASN A 1 -25.85 -13.90 8.91
C ASN A 1 -24.38 -14.24 9.16
N GLN A 2 -23.60 -14.73 8.17
CA GLN A 2 -22.16 -14.99 8.32
C GLN A 2 -21.31 -13.70 8.18
N GLU A 3 -21.69 -12.76 7.32
CA GLU A 3 -21.02 -11.47 7.19
C GLU A 3 -21.14 -10.62 8.47
N LEU A 4 -22.27 -10.69 9.16
CA LEU A 4 -22.48 -10.00 10.45
C LEU A 4 -21.65 -10.61 11.59
N GLN A 5 -21.25 -11.90 11.49
CA GLN A 5 -20.35 -12.53 12.46
C GLN A 5 -18.89 -12.14 12.24
N LEU A 6 -18.43 -12.04 10.99
CA LEU A 6 -17.08 -11.57 10.65
C LEU A 6 -16.85 -10.10 11.08
N TYR A 7 -17.88 -9.25 10.98
CA TYR A 7 -17.84 -7.89 11.54
C TYR A 7 -17.83 -7.87 13.08
N LYS A 8 -18.38 -8.90 13.75
CA LYS A 8 -18.37 -9.01 15.22
C LYS A 8 -17.03 -9.45 15.80
N GLU A 9 -16.24 -10.22 15.05
CA GLU A 9 -14.95 -10.75 15.51
C GLU A 9 -13.77 -9.82 15.24
N GLY A 10 -13.89 -8.87 14.30
CA GLY A 10 -12.82 -7.93 13.94
C GLY A 10 -12.88 -6.55 14.59
N TYR A 11 -14.01 -6.17 15.17
CA TYR A 11 -14.19 -4.92 15.88
C TYR A 11 -14.92 -5.19 17.18
N GLU A 12 -14.43 -4.72 18.31
CA GLU A 12 -15.17 -4.71 19.59
C GLU A 12 -16.40 -3.80 19.44
N PHE A 13 -17.44 -4.31 18.83
CA PHE A 13 -18.75 -3.66 18.71
C PHE A 13 -19.42 -3.42 20.08
N SER A 14 -18.84 -3.94 21.17
CA SER A 14 -19.32 -3.72 22.52
C SER A 14 -19.36 -2.24 22.91
N LYS A 15 -18.42 -1.42 22.41
CA LYS A 15 -18.40 0.05 22.64
C LYS A 15 -19.58 0.79 21.95
N TYR A 16 -20.14 0.26 20.87
CA TYR A 16 -21.28 0.89 20.18
C TYR A 16 -22.65 0.45 20.69
N LYS A 17 -22.71 -0.58 21.53
CA LYS A 17 -23.96 -1.07 22.13
C LYS A 17 -24.57 -0.05 23.09
N ASN A 18 -23.75 0.76 23.74
CA ASN A 18 -24.16 1.77 24.72
C ASN A 18 -24.78 3.02 24.08
N ILE A 19 -24.55 3.32 22.80
CA ILE A 19 -25.22 4.41 22.09
C ILE A 19 -26.75 4.19 21.99
N ARG A 20 -27.22 2.94 22.05
CA ARG A 20 -28.66 2.59 22.07
C ARG A 20 -29.31 2.76 23.42
N GLU A 21 -28.57 2.77 24.51
CA GLU A 21 -29.09 2.80 25.88
C GLU A 21 -28.97 4.15 26.60
N GLY A 22 -28.57 5.22 25.86
CA GLY A 22 -28.61 6.60 26.38
C GLY A 22 -27.48 6.97 27.35
N GLU A 23 -26.48 6.11 27.55
CA GLU A 23 -25.23 6.49 28.16
C GLU A 23 -24.34 7.17 27.12
N GLN A 24 -23.90 8.41 27.44
CA GLN A 24 -22.88 9.13 26.66
C GLN A 24 -21.55 8.39 26.78
N ASP A 25 -21.31 7.41 25.92
CA ASP A 25 -19.95 6.92 25.71
C ASP A 25 -19.16 8.05 25.04
N THR A 26 -18.30 8.65 25.83
CA THR A 26 -17.23 9.49 25.30
C THR A 26 -16.38 8.59 24.40
N VAL A 27 -16.31 8.92 23.10
CA VAL A 27 -15.36 8.30 22.19
C VAL A 27 -13.99 8.42 22.85
N ASP A 28 -13.33 7.28 23.03
CA ASP A 28 -12.07 7.17 23.75
C ASP A 28 -11.03 8.09 23.11
N MET A 29 -10.74 9.21 23.76
CA MET A 29 -9.77 10.21 23.29
C MET A 29 -8.33 9.67 23.31
N ASP A 30 -8.08 8.51 23.94
CA ASP A 30 -6.76 7.86 23.96
C ASP A 30 -6.31 7.40 22.58
N LEU A 31 -7.25 7.08 21.68
CA LEU A 31 -6.97 6.87 20.25
C LEU A 31 -6.41 8.13 19.56
N TYR A 32 -6.65 9.30 20.14
CA TYR A 32 -6.25 10.57 19.59
C TYR A 32 -4.76 10.87 19.83
N GLU A 33 -4.22 10.55 21.00
CA GLU A 33 -2.82 10.80 21.38
C GLU A 33 -1.86 9.82 20.66
N GLU A 34 -2.25 8.56 20.53
CA GLU A 34 -1.42 7.54 19.88
C GLU A 34 -1.20 7.83 18.39
N HIS A 35 -2.18 8.44 17.72
CA HIS A 35 -2.06 8.78 16.31
C HIS A 35 -1.22 10.02 16.02
N THR A 36 -1.13 10.96 16.97
CA THR A 36 -0.30 12.16 16.86
C THR A 36 1.20 11.83 16.91
N MET A 37 1.59 10.71 17.52
CA MET A 37 2.98 10.26 17.63
C MET A 37 3.55 9.59 16.39
N MET A 38 2.74 9.25 15.38
CA MET A 38 3.17 8.55 14.16
C MET A 38 3.40 9.48 12.96
N LYS A 39 3.73 10.76 13.16
CA LYS A 39 4.10 11.64 12.04
C LYS A 39 5.47 11.22 11.50
N VAL A 40 5.45 10.49 10.39
CA VAL A 40 6.65 10.13 9.63
C VAL A 40 6.97 11.29 8.68
N ASP A 41 8.27 11.62 8.50
CA ASP A 41 8.69 12.52 7.45
C ASP A 41 8.42 11.88 6.07
N PRO A 42 7.50 12.44 5.25
CA PRO A 42 7.09 11.84 4.00
C PRO A 42 8.25 11.63 3.03
N ALA A 43 9.19 12.58 2.98
CA ALA A 43 10.29 12.56 2.02
C ALA A 43 11.29 11.42 2.28
N THR A 44 11.50 11.06 3.56
CA THR A 44 12.37 9.94 3.94
C THR A 44 11.65 8.62 3.80
N PHE A 45 10.38 8.55 4.18
CA PHE A 45 9.59 7.34 4.13
C PHE A 45 9.38 6.83 2.70
N VAL A 46 9.00 7.73 1.76
CA VAL A 46 8.71 7.37 0.37
C VAL A 46 9.90 6.68 -0.28
N LYS A 47 11.14 7.13 -0.02
CA LYS A 47 12.36 6.55 -0.62
C LYS A 47 12.57 5.08 -0.26
N ASP A 48 12.19 4.67 0.96
CA ASP A 48 12.34 3.31 1.46
C ASP A 48 11.10 2.45 1.31
N SER A 49 10.01 3.02 0.77
CA SER A 49 8.72 2.35 0.60
C SER A 49 8.79 1.13 -0.31
N ARG A 50 7.86 0.19 -0.13
CA ARG A 50 7.74 -1.00 -0.99
C ARG A 50 7.46 -0.63 -2.44
N SER A 51 6.70 0.43 -2.65
CA SER A 51 6.40 1.01 -3.97
C SER A 51 7.69 1.36 -4.70
N MET A 52 8.61 2.09 -4.05
CA MET A 52 9.88 2.49 -4.66
C MET A 52 10.84 1.33 -4.89
N LYS A 53 10.89 0.36 -3.98
CA LYS A 53 11.68 -0.87 -4.17
C LYS A 53 11.26 -1.66 -5.40
N LYS A 54 9.95 -1.70 -5.71
CA LYS A 54 9.44 -2.32 -6.94
C LYS A 54 10.04 -1.68 -8.19
N PHE A 55 10.09 -0.34 -8.26
CA PHE A 55 10.71 0.36 -9.39
C PHE A 55 12.21 0.06 -9.50
N ASP A 56 12.92 -0.08 -8.37
CA ASP A 56 14.34 -0.41 -8.39
C ASP A 56 14.59 -1.85 -8.90
N PHE A 57 13.73 -2.81 -8.54
CA PHE A 57 13.76 -4.16 -9.11
C PHE A 57 13.48 -4.17 -10.62
N ASP A 58 12.48 -3.42 -11.08
CA ASP A 58 12.14 -3.32 -12.50
C ASP A 58 13.30 -2.68 -13.29
N LYS A 59 13.90 -1.62 -12.78
CA LYS A 59 15.09 -1.01 -13.37
C LYS A 59 16.26 -2.01 -13.45
N ALA A 60 16.54 -2.73 -12.36
CA ALA A 60 17.61 -3.74 -12.34
C ALA A 60 17.34 -4.89 -13.34
N ARG A 61 16.09 -5.28 -13.53
CA ARG A 61 15.67 -6.25 -14.55
C ARG A 61 15.96 -5.73 -15.96
N LEU A 62 15.53 -4.50 -16.27
CA LEU A 62 15.76 -3.88 -17.56
C LEU A 62 17.27 -3.70 -17.87
N GLN A 63 18.07 -3.34 -16.86
CA GLN A 63 19.53 -3.24 -17.00
C GLN A 63 20.19 -4.59 -17.33
N ARG A 64 19.72 -5.70 -16.73
CA ARG A 64 20.18 -7.06 -17.10
C ARG A 64 19.76 -7.42 -18.51
N GLN A 65 18.54 -7.06 -18.92
CA GLN A 65 18.05 -7.28 -20.27
C GLN A 65 18.86 -6.47 -21.30
N LEU A 66 19.21 -5.23 -20.99
CA LEU A 66 20.09 -4.39 -21.83
C LEU A 66 21.43 -5.09 -22.07
N LYS A 67 22.11 -5.54 -21.01
CA LYS A 67 23.36 -6.29 -21.13
C LYS A 67 23.22 -7.54 -22.00
N THR A 68 22.08 -8.22 -21.91
CA THR A 68 21.81 -9.40 -22.76
C THR A 68 21.71 -9.02 -24.23
N PHE A 69 21.07 -7.91 -24.58
CA PHE A 69 20.99 -7.43 -25.96
C PHE A 69 22.33 -6.90 -26.45
N GLU A 70 23.06 -6.15 -25.64
CA GLU A 70 24.43 -5.72 -25.96
C GLU A 70 25.34 -6.90 -26.24
N ASN A 71 25.28 -7.96 -25.41
CA ASN A 71 26.07 -9.18 -25.65
C ASN A 71 25.73 -9.88 -26.98
N LYS A 72 24.46 -9.80 -27.43
CA LYS A 72 24.05 -10.36 -28.72
C LYS A 72 24.60 -9.59 -29.95
N THR A 73 25.06 -8.35 -29.75
CA THR A 73 25.75 -7.57 -30.78
C THR A 73 27.23 -7.89 -30.87
N MET A 74 27.79 -8.60 -29.88
CA MET A 74 29.19 -8.95 -29.80
C MET A 74 29.48 -10.32 -30.43
N PRO A 75 30.72 -10.56 -30.87
CA PRO A 75 31.13 -11.90 -31.32
C PRO A 75 31.02 -12.92 -30.19
N SER A 76 30.52 -14.11 -30.50
CA SER A 76 30.54 -15.24 -29.57
C SER A 76 31.74 -16.14 -29.82
N VAL A 77 32.40 -16.55 -28.73
CA VAL A 77 33.49 -17.53 -28.77
C VAL A 77 33.06 -18.70 -27.88
N ASN A 78 32.92 -19.86 -28.50
CA ASN A 78 32.54 -21.10 -27.86
C ASN A 78 33.71 -22.08 -27.86
N LEU A 79 34.04 -22.63 -26.73
CA LEU A 79 35.00 -23.71 -26.59
C LEU A 79 34.24 -25.05 -26.45
N ASN A 80 34.44 -25.94 -27.38
CA ASN A 80 33.83 -27.25 -27.40
C ASN A 80 34.85 -28.29 -26.98
N LEU A 81 34.59 -29.03 -25.93
CA LEU A 81 35.35 -30.14 -25.48
C LEU A 81 34.50 -31.41 -25.56
N GLY A 82 34.91 -32.37 -26.36
CA GLY A 82 34.23 -33.65 -26.49
C GLY A 82 35.18 -34.81 -26.08
N LEU A 83 34.64 -35.73 -25.29
CA LEU A 83 35.25 -37.01 -25.00
C LEU A 83 34.28 -38.11 -25.45
N SER A 84 34.71 -38.99 -26.34
CA SER A 84 33.94 -40.14 -26.76
C SER A 84 34.70 -41.43 -26.52
N ALA A 85 33.98 -42.45 -26.11
CA ALA A 85 34.48 -43.81 -25.96
C ALA A 85 33.66 -44.73 -26.84
N LEU A 86 34.29 -45.33 -27.82
CA LEU A 86 33.72 -46.33 -28.73
C LEU A 86 34.29 -47.69 -28.38
N GLY A 87 33.38 -48.64 -28.10
CA GLY A 87 33.74 -50.05 -27.90
C GLY A 87 33.17 -50.86 -29.06
N GLU A 88 34.01 -51.51 -29.81
CA GLU A 88 33.61 -52.38 -30.90
C GLU A 88 34.10 -53.82 -30.58
N ASP A 89 33.15 -54.75 -30.43
CA ASP A 89 33.44 -56.17 -30.21
C ASP A 89 32.24 -57.01 -30.72
N ASP A 90 32.57 -58.13 -31.28
CA ASP A 90 31.58 -59.12 -31.80
C ASP A 90 30.77 -59.82 -30.67
N LYS A 91 31.15 -59.64 -29.40
CA LYS A 91 30.44 -60.20 -28.24
C LYS A 91 29.93 -59.10 -27.32
N TYR A 92 28.67 -59.21 -26.92
CA TYR A 92 27.91 -58.22 -26.12
C TYR A 92 28.63 -57.77 -24.80
N PHE A 93 29.48 -58.60 -24.22
CA PHE A 93 30.23 -58.28 -23.03
C PHE A 93 31.71 -57.90 -23.29
N GLY A 94 32.22 -58.11 -24.50
CA GLY A 94 33.61 -57.81 -24.87
C GLY A 94 33.84 -56.29 -25.12
N SER A 95 32.82 -55.58 -25.56
CA SER A 95 32.89 -54.14 -25.85
C SER A 95 33.16 -53.26 -24.61
N PHE A 96 33.07 -53.83 -23.40
CA PHE A 96 33.44 -53.12 -22.17
C PHE A 96 34.95 -53.12 -21.92
N GLY A 97 35.71 -54.08 -22.46
CA GLY A 97 37.14 -54.24 -22.24
C GLY A 97 38.04 -53.52 -23.27
N ASN A 98 37.56 -53.32 -24.48
CA ASN A 98 38.28 -52.70 -25.59
C ASN A 98 37.62 -51.42 -26.03
N ARG A 99 37.95 -50.29 -25.36
CA ARG A 99 37.38 -48.98 -25.66
C ARG A 99 38.44 -48.04 -26.19
N ASP A 100 38.18 -47.53 -27.40
CA ASP A 100 38.96 -46.45 -27.95
C ASP A 100 38.39 -45.11 -27.43
N TYR A 101 39.27 -44.37 -26.78
CA TYR A 101 38.95 -43.04 -26.26
C TYR A 101 39.44 -42.01 -27.28
N SER A 102 38.53 -41.19 -27.76
CA SER A 102 38.86 -40.02 -28.59
C SER A 102 38.45 -38.74 -27.87
N TRP A 103 39.28 -37.74 -27.96
CA TRP A 103 38.99 -36.41 -27.47
C TRP A 103 39.11 -35.39 -28.59
N ASN A 104 38.25 -34.38 -28.55
CA ASN A 104 38.31 -33.28 -29.50
C ASN A 104 38.19 -31.95 -28.72
N ILE A 105 38.96 -30.97 -29.18
CA ILE A 105 38.87 -29.58 -28.73
C ILE A 105 38.58 -28.76 -29.99
N GLY A 106 37.51 -27.97 -29.94
CA GLY A 106 37.12 -27.05 -31.00
C GLY A 106 36.88 -25.66 -30.43
N VAL A 107 37.25 -24.63 -31.19
CA VAL A 107 36.90 -23.22 -30.89
C VAL A 107 36.06 -22.72 -32.04
N ASP A 108 34.81 -22.34 -31.73
CA ASP A 108 33.88 -21.72 -32.69
C ASP A 108 33.78 -20.23 -32.39
N ILE A 109 34.13 -19.41 -33.39
CA ILE A 109 33.99 -17.96 -33.35
C ILE A 109 32.89 -17.56 -34.32
N SER A 110 31.79 -16.97 -33.80
CA SER A 110 30.69 -16.47 -34.61
C SER A 110 30.53 -14.96 -34.45
N TYR A 111 30.53 -14.24 -35.54
CA TYR A 111 30.29 -12.81 -35.57
C TYR A 111 28.97 -12.51 -36.28
N PRO A 112 27.98 -11.87 -35.56
CA PRO A 112 26.68 -11.55 -36.18
C PRO A 112 26.85 -10.38 -37.18
N LEU A 113 26.61 -10.62 -38.45
CA LEU A 113 26.58 -9.57 -39.46
C LEU A 113 25.15 -9.03 -39.62
N GLY A 114 25.00 -7.71 -39.61
CA GLY A 114 23.69 -7.07 -39.83
C GLY A 114 22.78 -7.02 -38.60
N VAL A 115 23.33 -6.74 -37.41
CA VAL A 115 22.70 -6.67 -36.08
C VAL A 115 21.64 -5.57 -35.91
N ARG A 116 20.92 -5.17 -36.95
CA ARG A 116 19.92 -4.08 -36.88
C ARG A 116 18.83 -4.34 -35.85
N LYS A 117 18.39 -5.57 -35.72
CA LYS A 117 17.35 -5.96 -34.78
C LYS A 117 17.84 -5.82 -33.33
N GLU A 118 19.03 -6.33 -33.07
CA GLU A 118 19.67 -6.29 -31.74
C GLU A 118 19.95 -4.86 -31.32
N LEU A 119 20.40 -3.97 -32.19
CA LEU A 119 20.57 -2.54 -31.93
C LEU A 119 19.26 -1.85 -31.61
N VAL A 120 18.16 -2.16 -32.34
CA VAL A 120 16.83 -1.64 -32.01
C VAL A 120 16.35 -2.16 -30.64
N ASP A 121 16.64 -3.41 -30.29
CA ASP A 121 16.28 -3.96 -28.98
C ASP A 121 17.09 -3.28 -27.84
N VAL A 122 18.36 -2.93 -28.06
CA VAL A 122 19.17 -2.11 -27.15
C VAL A 122 18.53 -0.75 -26.96
N GLU A 123 18.28 0.02 -28.04
CA GLU A 123 17.69 1.35 -27.98
C GLU A 123 16.31 1.35 -27.30
N ARG A 124 15.46 0.38 -27.64
CA ARG A 124 14.14 0.19 -27.02
C ARG A 124 14.26 -0.05 -25.51
N THR A 125 15.26 -0.84 -25.10
CA THR A 125 15.48 -1.14 -23.67
C THR A 125 16.02 0.08 -22.93
N GLU A 126 16.89 0.89 -23.53
CA GLU A 126 17.35 2.17 -22.98
C GLU A 126 16.18 3.15 -22.78
N ILE A 127 15.28 3.27 -23.77
CA ILE A 127 14.06 4.07 -23.65
C ILE A 127 13.20 3.54 -22.50
N SER A 128 13.05 2.21 -22.37
CA SER A 128 12.28 1.60 -21.29
C SER A 128 12.89 1.91 -19.90
N ILE A 129 14.22 1.93 -19.78
CA ILE A 129 14.93 2.32 -18.55
C ILE A 129 14.68 3.80 -18.25
N ALA A 130 14.74 4.68 -19.23
CA ALA A 130 14.47 6.10 -19.06
C ALA A 130 13.01 6.34 -18.63
N THR A 131 12.07 5.63 -19.25
CA THR A 131 10.65 5.67 -18.90
C THR A 131 10.41 5.17 -17.46
N ALA A 132 11.03 4.06 -17.06
CA ALA A 132 10.92 3.53 -15.70
C ALA A 132 11.48 4.51 -14.64
N LYS A 133 12.57 5.23 -14.97
CA LYS A 133 13.10 6.28 -14.10
C LYS A 133 12.13 7.46 -13.96
N ALA A 134 11.49 7.88 -15.05
CA ALA A 134 10.52 8.96 -15.03
C ALA A 134 9.29 8.58 -14.21
N GLN A 135 8.77 7.36 -14.41
CA GLN A 135 7.65 6.81 -13.65
C GLN A 135 7.96 6.69 -12.15
N LYS A 136 9.18 6.26 -11.79
CA LYS A 136 9.62 6.23 -10.39
C LYS A 136 9.55 7.62 -9.78
N ARG A 137 10.09 8.65 -10.46
CA ARG A 137 10.08 10.02 -9.96
C ARG A 137 8.66 10.58 -9.83
N GLU A 138 7.79 10.27 -10.78
CA GLU A 138 6.38 10.64 -10.71
C GLU A 138 5.69 9.99 -9.50
N ALA A 139 5.93 8.69 -9.29
CA ALA A 139 5.41 7.96 -8.14
C ALA A 139 5.94 8.52 -6.82
N GLU A 140 7.25 8.86 -6.72
CA GLU A 140 7.83 9.51 -5.54
C GLU A 140 7.09 10.80 -5.18
N ILE A 141 6.84 11.66 -6.17
CA ILE A 141 6.15 12.94 -5.96
C ILE A 141 4.68 12.71 -5.55
N ASN A 142 4.00 11.76 -6.20
CA ASN A 142 2.60 11.46 -5.92
C ASN A 142 2.43 10.84 -4.52
N ASP A 143 3.29 9.90 -4.13
CA ASP A 143 3.25 9.26 -2.81
C ASP A 143 3.54 10.29 -1.70
N GLU A 144 4.55 11.17 -1.89
CA GLU A 144 4.85 12.26 -0.97
C GLU A 144 3.67 13.24 -0.83
N TYR A 145 3.07 13.64 -1.96
CA TYR A 145 1.90 14.50 -1.96
C TYR A 145 0.71 13.84 -1.24
N GLN A 146 0.46 12.56 -1.50
CA GLN A 146 -0.64 11.81 -0.87
C GLN A 146 -0.46 11.74 0.65
N ILE A 147 0.73 11.44 1.14
CA ILE A 147 1.02 11.38 2.58
C ILE A 147 0.82 12.76 3.23
N ASN A 148 1.35 13.83 2.63
CA ASN A 148 1.17 15.19 3.12
C ASN A 148 -0.31 15.61 3.14
N TYR A 149 -1.06 15.24 2.10
CA TYR A 149 -2.49 15.50 2.02
C TYR A 149 -3.27 14.79 3.13
N LEU A 150 -2.97 13.50 3.39
CA LEU A 150 -3.59 12.74 4.47
C LEU A 150 -3.27 13.32 5.84
N LEU A 151 -2.02 13.74 6.07
CA LEU A 151 -1.62 14.41 7.33
C LEU A 151 -2.39 15.71 7.54
N ALA A 152 -2.50 16.54 6.51
CA ALA A 152 -3.27 17.78 6.60
C ALA A 152 -4.77 17.52 6.86
N GLN A 153 -5.33 16.46 6.27
CA GLN A 153 -6.71 16.05 6.55
C GLN A 153 -6.89 15.54 7.98
N ILE A 154 -5.93 14.79 8.52
CA ILE A 154 -5.96 14.31 9.90
C ILE A 154 -5.98 15.52 10.85
N ASP A 155 -5.08 16.49 10.66
CA ASP A 155 -5.03 17.68 11.50
C ASP A 155 -6.35 18.48 11.44
N LEU A 156 -6.89 18.72 10.25
CA LEU A 156 -8.16 19.42 10.08
C LEU A 156 -9.35 18.67 10.71
N LEU A 157 -9.46 17.36 10.44
CA LEU A 157 -10.57 16.56 10.97
C LEU A 157 -10.49 16.41 12.48
N SER A 158 -9.29 16.42 13.06
CA SER A 158 -9.10 16.39 14.49
C SER A 158 -9.75 17.59 15.17
N GLU A 159 -9.54 18.78 14.63
CA GLU A 159 -10.15 20.02 15.14
C GLU A 159 -11.67 20.00 14.93
N LEU A 160 -12.14 19.52 13.79
CA LEU A 160 -13.58 19.42 13.50
C LEU A 160 -14.32 18.46 14.42
N VAL A 161 -13.73 17.31 14.74
CA VAL A 161 -14.32 16.33 15.67
C VAL A 161 -14.45 16.94 17.04
N THR A 162 -13.43 17.66 17.54
CA THR A 162 -13.49 18.37 18.80
C THR A 162 -14.60 19.43 18.83
N LEU A 163 -14.69 20.24 17.76
CA LEU A 163 -15.71 21.26 17.63
C LEU A 163 -17.13 20.67 17.61
N TYR A 164 -17.34 19.57 16.88
CA TYR A 164 -18.65 18.91 16.84
C TYR A 164 -19.00 18.22 18.15
N LEU A 165 -18.03 17.73 18.90
CA LEU A 165 -18.25 17.22 20.26
C LEU A 165 -18.77 18.32 21.19
N GLU A 166 -18.12 19.50 21.19
CA GLU A 166 -18.56 20.66 21.95
C GLU A 166 -19.95 21.13 21.54
N GLN A 167 -20.21 21.18 20.22
CA GLN A 167 -21.52 21.53 19.69
C GLN A 167 -22.60 20.54 20.15
N GLY A 168 -22.32 19.25 20.18
CA GLY A 168 -23.20 18.21 20.68
C GLY A 168 -23.50 18.40 22.19
N ALA A 169 -22.47 18.69 22.99
CA ALA A 169 -22.61 18.96 24.43
C ALA A 169 -23.53 20.17 24.67
N LEU A 170 -23.29 21.29 23.99
CA LEU A 170 -24.10 22.50 24.10
C LEU A 170 -25.57 22.27 23.64
N ALA A 171 -25.76 21.48 22.59
CA ALA A 171 -27.10 21.14 22.13
C ALA A 171 -27.85 20.27 23.14
N ASN A 172 -27.18 19.33 23.80
CA ASN A 172 -27.76 18.51 24.86
C ASN A 172 -28.08 19.34 26.12
N GLU A 173 -27.22 20.28 26.50
CA GLU A 173 -27.49 21.23 27.57
C GLU A 173 -28.75 22.06 27.28
N LYS A 174 -28.91 22.51 26.06
CA LYS A 174 -30.12 23.23 25.61
C LYS A 174 -31.38 22.38 25.74
N VAL A 175 -31.32 21.08 25.50
CA VAL A 175 -32.48 20.17 25.74
C VAL A 175 -32.86 20.18 27.21
N ILE A 176 -31.89 20.07 28.11
CA ILE A 176 -32.12 20.06 29.56
C ILE A 176 -32.75 21.40 30.01
N GLU A 177 -32.23 22.53 29.50
CA GLU A 177 -32.76 23.85 29.77
C GLU A 177 -34.24 24.00 29.35
N GLU A 178 -34.58 23.61 28.14
CA GLU A 178 -35.93 23.69 27.62
C GLU A 178 -36.91 22.72 28.33
N GLN A 179 -36.41 21.52 28.72
CA GLN A 179 -37.17 20.57 29.53
C GLN A 179 -37.49 21.15 30.91
N THR A 180 -36.51 21.81 31.55
CA THR A 180 -36.65 22.44 32.87
C THR A 180 -37.70 23.58 32.77
N LYS A 181 -37.57 24.46 31.78
CA LYS A 181 -38.55 25.53 31.54
C LYS A 181 -39.98 24.99 31.30
N TYR A 182 -40.11 23.89 30.57
CA TYR A 182 -41.37 23.24 30.34
C TYR A 182 -41.97 22.65 31.62
N SER A 183 -41.17 21.95 32.42
CA SER A 183 -41.62 21.37 33.70
C SER A 183 -42.10 22.43 34.73
N GLU A 184 -41.50 23.62 34.66
CA GLU A 184 -41.89 24.78 35.46
C GLU A 184 -43.04 25.59 34.90
N ALA A 185 -43.71 25.06 33.86
CA ALA A 185 -44.83 25.74 33.13
C ALA A 185 -44.43 27.10 32.49
N ARG A 186 -43.13 27.33 32.26
CA ARG A 186 -42.59 28.55 31.63
C ARG A 186 -42.17 28.35 30.15
N GLY A 187 -42.26 27.13 29.64
CA GLY A 187 -41.80 26.74 28.32
C GLY A 187 -42.90 26.07 27.49
N GLN A 188 -42.65 25.94 26.18
CA GLN A 188 -43.55 25.28 25.26
C GLN A 188 -42.96 23.90 24.87
N LYS A 189 -43.80 22.86 24.76
CA LYS A 189 -43.40 21.51 24.36
C LYS A 189 -42.74 21.47 22.97
N SER A 190 -43.15 22.36 22.09
CA SER A 190 -42.58 22.51 20.74
C SER A 190 -41.09 22.89 20.77
N LEU A 191 -40.66 23.71 21.75
CA LEU A 191 -39.29 24.12 21.92
C LEU A 191 -38.44 22.96 22.43
N VAL A 192 -38.97 22.14 23.33
CA VAL A 192 -38.29 20.91 23.80
C VAL A 192 -38.05 19.95 22.62
N ILE A 193 -39.07 19.70 21.79
CA ILE A 193 -38.96 18.84 20.62
C ILE A 193 -37.97 19.41 19.60
N ALA A 194 -37.95 20.73 19.39
CA ALA A 194 -36.97 21.36 18.52
C ALA A 194 -35.53 21.24 19.04
N ALA A 195 -35.33 21.45 20.36
CA ALA A 195 -34.05 21.27 21.00
C ALA A 195 -33.55 19.82 20.89
N GLN A 196 -34.41 18.83 21.15
CA GLN A 196 -34.09 17.40 20.99
C GLN A 196 -33.70 17.06 19.54
N LYS A 197 -34.43 17.57 18.56
CA LYS A 197 -34.09 17.38 17.14
C LYS A 197 -32.72 17.95 16.82
N ASN A 198 -32.42 19.16 17.29
CA ASN A 198 -31.11 19.80 17.06
C ASN A 198 -29.98 19.06 17.74
N ALA A 199 -30.18 18.57 18.98
CA ALA A 199 -29.20 17.76 19.70
C ALA A 199 -28.90 16.43 18.94
N ASN A 200 -29.96 15.75 18.47
CA ASN A 200 -29.78 14.53 17.68
C ASN A 200 -29.01 14.79 16.37
N LEU A 201 -29.27 15.92 15.69
CA LEU A 201 -28.53 16.30 14.48
C LEU A 201 -27.08 16.62 14.79
N ALA A 202 -26.80 17.36 15.87
CA ALA A 202 -25.43 17.65 16.30
C ALA A 202 -24.65 16.39 16.63
N ASN A 203 -25.25 15.47 17.40
CA ASN A 203 -24.66 14.18 17.74
C ASN A 203 -24.39 13.31 16.50
N LEU A 204 -25.34 13.31 15.54
CA LEU A 204 -25.14 12.60 14.26
C LEU A 204 -23.98 13.17 13.47
N THR A 205 -23.85 14.50 13.40
CA THR A 205 -22.73 15.17 12.72
C THR A 205 -21.41 14.82 13.36
N TYR A 206 -21.34 14.80 14.69
CA TYR A 206 -20.16 14.36 15.43
C TYR A 206 -19.76 12.92 15.08
N VAL A 207 -20.71 11.97 15.12
CA VAL A 207 -20.44 10.56 14.78
C VAL A 207 -19.93 10.40 13.35
N GLN A 208 -20.51 11.14 12.39
CA GLN A 208 -20.07 11.13 11.01
C GLN A 208 -18.66 11.70 10.84
N ALA A 209 -18.34 12.78 11.53
CA ALA A 209 -16.99 13.36 11.52
C ALA A 209 -15.96 12.42 12.14
N ALA A 210 -16.29 11.81 13.29
CA ALA A 210 -15.42 10.84 13.96
C ALA A 210 -15.17 9.60 13.09
N ALA A 211 -16.20 9.07 12.41
CA ALA A 211 -16.05 7.95 11.48
C ALA A 211 -15.16 8.32 10.27
N THR A 212 -15.31 9.55 9.75
CA THR A 212 -14.47 10.04 8.64
C THR A 212 -13.02 10.19 9.10
N TYR A 213 -12.79 10.73 10.28
CA TYR A 213 -11.45 10.84 10.87
C TYR A 213 -10.76 9.48 11.01
N GLN A 214 -11.47 8.49 11.56
CA GLN A 214 -10.96 7.12 11.69
C GLN A 214 -10.58 6.50 10.34
N LYS A 215 -11.43 6.73 9.31
CA LYS A 215 -11.14 6.27 7.96
C LYS A 215 -9.85 6.88 7.41
N ILE A 216 -9.66 8.19 7.55
CA ILE A 216 -8.45 8.87 7.06
C ILE A 216 -7.19 8.38 7.79
N ILE A 217 -7.28 8.05 9.08
CA ILE A 217 -6.18 7.43 9.82
C ILE A 217 -5.80 6.05 9.23
N ILE A 218 -6.80 5.24 8.89
CA ILE A 218 -6.57 3.93 8.25
C ILE A 218 -5.92 4.13 6.87
N ASP A 219 -6.42 5.08 6.08
CA ASP A 219 -5.86 5.42 4.78
C ASP A 219 -4.39 5.91 4.90
N TYR A 220 -4.09 6.70 5.93
CA TYR A 220 -2.73 7.13 6.23
C TYR A 220 -1.83 5.95 6.63
N LYS A 221 -2.29 5.06 7.53
CA LYS A 221 -1.56 3.84 7.90
C LYS A 221 -1.30 2.94 6.69
N ALA A 222 -2.27 2.88 5.75
CA ALA A 222 -2.08 2.17 4.49
C ALA A 222 -0.99 2.81 3.64
N ALA A 223 -0.99 4.13 3.52
CA ALA A 223 -0.02 4.89 2.72
C ALA A 223 1.41 4.77 3.26
N ILE A 224 1.58 4.59 4.57
CA ILE A 224 2.88 4.39 5.22
C ILE A 224 3.22 2.90 5.48
N ASP A 225 2.57 1.97 4.79
CA ASP A 225 2.81 0.51 4.92
C ASP A 225 2.67 -0.05 6.35
N GLN A 226 1.87 0.58 7.23
CA GLN A 226 1.72 0.18 8.65
C GLN A 226 0.37 -0.48 8.98
N LEU A 227 -0.38 -0.97 8.00
CA LEU A 227 -1.66 -1.65 8.25
C LEU A 227 -1.53 -3.03 8.90
N PHE A 228 -0.35 -3.66 8.81
CA PHE A 228 -0.14 -5.06 9.21
C PHE A 228 1.02 -5.25 10.20
N ASN A 229 1.40 -4.19 10.92
CA ASN A 229 2.40 -4.26 11.99
C ASN A 229 1.72 -4.13 13.34
#